data_e80ae26de532321aba582a3baa9929a9
#
_entry.id   e80ae26de532321aba582a3baa9929a9
#
_cell.length_a   1.000
_cell.length_b   1.000
_cell.length_c   1.000
_cell.angle_alpha   90.00
_cell.angle_beta   90.00
_cell.angle_gamma   90.00
#
_symmetry.space_group_name_H-M   'P 1'
#
loop_
_entity.id
_entity.type
_entity.pdbx_description
1 polymer ?
#
loop_
_entity_poly.entity_id
_entity_poly.type
_entity_poly.pdbx_seq_one_letter_code
_entity_poly.pdbx_strand_id
1 'polypeptide(L)'
;MNNLMHTKIKYISITVGLLGLIPYGLPLIEKYVFINFFEIKTINFTIWYGITILSFLSGIYWGLSINALINNNSDLNHLLPALSIIPFFFAIGTVIVSNYLNIIFLVIGFLLCQILDEILYSYKFYFDWYIRLRRFLTVVVVTLMIYYYIHLSNV
;
A
#
# COMPACT_ATOMS: atom_id res chain seq x y z
N MET A 1 12.84 29.28 -6.48
CA MET A 1 13.53 27.98 -6.21
C MET A 1 12.58 26.93 -5.66
N ASN A 2 11.61 27.25 -4.82
CA ASN A 2 10.68 26.28 -4.21
C ASN A 2 9.74 25.56 -5.20
N ASN A 3 9.21 26.25 -6.23
CA ASN A 3 8.26 25.65 -7.18
C ASN A 3 8.87 24.54 -8.04
N LEU A 4 10.12 24.68 -8.47
CA LEU A 4 10.83 23.66 -9.25
C LEU A 4 11.10 22.39 -8.44
N MET A 5 11.41 22.55 -7.16
CA MET A 5 11.66 21.44 -6.26
C MET A 5 10.38 20.66 -5.95
N HIS A 6 9.26 21.34 -5.69
CA HIS A 6 7.95 20.72 -5.52
C HIS A 6 7.50 19.92 -6.76
N THR A 7 7.72 20.48 -7.95
CA THR A 7 7.39 19.82 -9.22
C THR A 7 8.22 18.55 -9.42
N LYS A 8 9.53 18.59 -9.16
CA LYS A 8 10.40 17.41 -9.27
C LYS A 8 10.00 16.30 -8.29
N ILE A 9 9.75 16.63 -7.01
CA ILE A 9 9.31 15.65 -6.00
C ILE A 9 7.99 14.99 -6.43
N LYS A 10 7.03 15.76 -6.92
CA LYS A 10 5.76 15.24 -7.43
C LYS A 10 5.98 14.21 -8.54
N TYR A 11 6.76 14.52 -9.56
CA TYR A 11 7.01 13.60 -10.68
C TYR A 11 7.74 12.33 -10.22
N ILE A 12 8.76 12.45 -9.37
CA ILE A 12 9.48 11.31 -8.81
C ILE A 12 8.51 10.40 -8.03
N SER A 13 7.68 10.98 -7.17
CA SER A 13 6.72 10.21 -6.37
C SER A 13 5.70 9.48 -7.24
N ILE A 14 5.19 10.13 -8.29
CA ILE A 14 4.26 9.50 -9.25
C ILE A 14 4.96 8.35 -9.98
N THR A 15 6.17 8.56 -10.50
CA THR A 15 6.91 7.52 -11.22
C THR A 15 7.21 6.33 -10.33
N VAL A 16 7.72 6.55 -9.11
CA VAL A 16 8.02 5.48 -8.14
C VAL A 16 6.73 4.73 -7.74
N GLY A 17 5.64 5.46 -7.51
CA GLY A 17 4.34 4.85 -7.18
C GLY A 17 3.83 3.95 -8.32
N LEU A 18 3.90 4.40 -9.57
CA LEU A 18 3.49 3.61 -10.73
C LEU A 18 4.41 2.39 -10.97
N LEU A 19 5.71 2.56 -10.82
CA LEU A 19 6.67 1.43 -10.87
C LEU A 19 6.36 0.39 -9.79
N GLY A 20 5.90 0.82 -8.62
CA GLY A 20 5.46 -0.04 -7.54
C GLY A 20 4.26 -0.94 -7.88
N LEU A 21 3.52 -0.67 -8.96
CA LEU A 21 2.44 -1.56 -9.43
C LEU A 21 2.95 -2.74 -10.26
N ILE A 22 4.17 -2.68 -10.81
CA ILE A 22 4.73 -3.73 -11.68
C ILE A 22 4.68 -5.11 -11.02
N PRO A 23 5.13 -5.31 -9.76
CA PRO A 23 5.08 -6.60 -9.10
C PRO A 23 3.67 -7.16 -8.94
N TYR A 24 2.67 -6.30 -8.82
CA TYR A 24 1.27 -6.73 -8.76
C TYR A 24 0.71 -7.16 -10.11
N GLY A 25 1.27 -6.66 -11.21
CA GLY A 25 0.87 -7.05 -12.57
C GLY A 25 1.55 -8.33 -13.07
N LEU A 26 2.65 -8.78 -12.45
CA LEU A 26 3.44 -9.93 -12.92
C LEU A 26 2.62 -11.22 -13.10
N PRO A 27 1.75 -11.64 -12.14
CA PRO A 27 0.97 -12.87 -12.32
C PRO A 27 0.02 -12.81 -13.53
N LEU A 28 -0.51 -11.61 -13.87
CA LEU A 28 -1.32 -11.45 -15.07
C LEU A 28 -0.49 -11.61 -16.33
N ILE A 29 0.70 -11.03 -16.38
CA ILE A 29 1.60 -11.12 -17.53
C ILE A 29 1.98 -12.57 -17.76
N GLU A 30 2.33 -13.32 -16.73
CA GLU A 30 2.65 -14.75 -16.83
C GLU A 30 1.50 -15.57 -17.34
N LYS A 31 0.31 -15.34 -16.81
CA LYS A 31 -0.92 -16.07 -17.25
C LYS A 31 -1.18 -15.93 -18.74
N TYR A 32 -0.94 -14.75 -19.33
CA TYR A 32 -1.27 -14.47 -20.73
C TYR A 32 -0.09 -14.67 -21.69
N VAL A 33 1.16 -14.60 -21.21
CA VAL A 33 2.36 -14.66 -22.07
C VAL A 33 3.10 -15.98 -21.96
N PHE A 34 3.18 -16.57 -20.78
CA PHE A 34 3.99 -17.77 -20.50
C PHE A 34 3.15 -18.89 -19.87
N ILE A 35 2.31 -19.49 -20.64
CA ILE A 35 1.45 -20.62 -20.24
C ILE A 35 2.14 -21.58 -19.23
N ASN A 36 1.66 -21.59 -17.97
CA ASN A 36 1.67 -22.68 -16.98
C ASN A 36 2.86 -22.90 -16.02
N PHE A 37 3.95 -22.16 -15.97
CA PHE A 37 5.07 -22.61 -15.12
C PHE A 37 5.33 -21.79 -13.83
N PHE A 38 4.84 -20.56 -13.73
CA PHE A 38 5.23 -19.64 -12.64
C PHE A 38 4.09 -19.09 -11.77
N GLU A 39 2.84 -19.39 -12.10
CA GLU A 39 1.67 -18.71 -11.53
C GLU A 39 1.61 -18.70 -9.99
N ILE A 40 1.87 -19.83 -9.32
CA ILE A 40 1.86 -19.92 -7.85
C ILE A 40 3.05 -19.18 -7.24
N LYS A 41 4.25 -19.29 -7.84
CA LYS A 41 5.45 -18.62 -7.34
C LYS A 41 5.32 -17.11 -7.46
N THR A 42 4.75 -16.62 -8.54
CA THR A 42 4.60 -15.19 -8.81
C THR A 42 3.52 -14.56 -7.95
N ILE A 43 2.44 -15.28 -7.69
CA ILE A 43 1.42 -14.84 -6.73
C ILE A 43 2.03 -14.77 -5.32
N ASN A 44 2.79 -15.77 -4.90
CA ASN A 44 3.49 -15.74 -3.62
C ASN A 44 4.48 -14.56 -3.53
N PHE A 45 5.23 -14.29 -4.60
CA PHE A 45 6.10 -13.12 -4.67
C PHE A 45 5.29 -11.81 -4.51
N THR A 46 4.15 -11.70 -5.18
CA THR A 46 3.26 -10.55 -5.09
C THR A 46 2.71 -10.36 -3.67
N ILE A 47 2.39 -11.46 -2.97
CA ILE A 47 1.98 -11.42 -1.56
C ILE A 47 3.12 -10.90 -0.68
N TRP A 48 4.34 -11.43 -0.80
CA TRP A 48 5.51 -10.94 -0.06
C TRP A 48 5.81 -9.48 -0.33
N TYR A 49 5.66 -9.06 -1.58
CA TYR A 49 5.80 -7.66 -1.96
C TYR A 49 4.74 -6.79 -1.30
N GLY A 50 3.48 -7.25 -1.27
CA GLY A 50 2.39 -6.57 -0.56
C GLY A 50 2.65 -6.39 0.94
N ILE A 51 3.18 -7.43 1.61
CA ILE A 51 3.61 -7.37 3.02
C ILE A 51 4.67 -6.27 3.20
N THR A 52 5.67 -6.21 2.31
CA THR A 52 6.73 -5.21 2.35
C THR A 52 6.16 -3.80 2.19
N ILE A 53 5.23 -3.58 1.26
CA ILE A 53 4.58 -2.29 1.05
C ILE A 53 3.74 -1.88 2.27
N LEU A 54 2.96 -2.78 2.88
CA LEU A 54 2.21 -2.46 4.10
C LEU A 54 3.13 -2.07 5.26
N SER A 55 4.24 -2.79 5.44
CA SER A 55 5.24 -2.47 6.46
C SER A 55 5.88 -1.09 6.19
N PHE A 56 6.17 -0.78 4.93
CA PHE A 56 6.69 0.53 4.53
C PHE A 56 5.70 1.66 4.80
N LEU A 57 4.41 1.48 4.50
CA LEU A 57 3.36 2.45 4.80
C LEU A 57 3.22 2.70 6.30
N SER A 58 3.28 1.64 7.12
CA SER A 58 3.34 1.77 8.58
C SER A 58 4.48 2.68 9.03
N GLY A 59 5.69 2.51 8.45
CA GLY A 59 6.84 3.37 8.73
C GLY A 59 6.62 4.83 8.33
N ILE A 60 5.91 5.09 7.22
CA ILE A 60 5.54 6.47 6.82
C ILE A 60 4.64 7.12 7.88
N TYR A 61 3.59 6.42 8.34
CA TYR A 61 2.68 6.95 9.37
C TYR A 61 3.41 7.21 10.68
N TRP A 62 4.35 6.33 11.06
CA TRP A 62 5.21 6.55 12.22
C TRP A 62 6.05 7.82 12.06
N GLY A 63 6.69 8.03 10.91
CA GLY A 63 7.45 9.24 10.60
C GLY A 63 6.60 10.51 10.64
N LEU A 64 5.36 10.45 10.13
CA LEU A 64 4.42 11.57 10.22
C LEU A 64 4.03 11.89 11.66
N SER A 65 3.89 10.88 12.52
CA SER A 65 3.60 11.09 13.94
C SER A 65 4.71 11.84 14.66
N ILE A 66 5.96 11.50 14.37
CA ILE A 66 7.13 12.22 14.92
C ILE A 66 7.16 13.66 14.42
N ASN A 67 6.90 13.88 13.12
CA ASN A 67 6.85 15.24 12.56
C ASN A 67 5.71 16.09 13.18
N ALA A 68 4.55 15.49 13.45
CA ALA A 68 3.44 16.15 14.13
C ALA A 68 3.80 16.57 15.56
N LEU A 69 4.52 15.72 16.30
CA LEU A 69 5.03 16.04 17.64
C LEU A 69 6.00 17.22 17.62
N ILE A 70 6.93 17.25 16.67
CA ILE A 70 7.92 18.34 16.54
C ILE A 70 7.24 19.68 16.25
N ASN A 71 6.17 19.67 15.44
CA ASN A 71 5.47 20.88 15.01
C ASN A 71 4.31 21.30 15.95
N ASN A 72 4.17 20.67 17.14
CA ASN A 72 3.10 20.94 18.12
C ASN A 72 1.67 20.90 17.51
N ASN A 73 1.44 20.08 16.50
CA ASN A 73 0.11 19.84 15.95
C ASN A 73 -0.67 18.91 16.89
N SER A 74 -1.40 19.49 17.87
CA SER A 74 -1.93 18.81 19.04
C SER A 74 -3.01 17.76 18.78
N ASP A 75 -3.79 17.87 17.68
CA ASP A 75 -5.05 17.12 17.57
C ASP A 75 -4.89 15.62 17.22
N LEU A 76 -3.74 15.22 16.66
CA LEU A 76 -3.46 13.83 16.27
C LEU A 76 -2.23 13.22 16.95
N ASN A 77 -1.51 13.98 17.75
CA ASN A 77 -0.21 13.59 18.30
C ASN A 77 -0.21 12.27 19.07
N HIS A 78 -1.33 11.93 19.74
CA HIS A 78 -1.43 10.72 20.54
C HIS A 78 -1.98 9.51 19.77
N LEU A 79 -2.76 9.75 18.71
CA LEU A 79 -3.41 8.68 17.94
C LEU A 79 -2.56 8.17 16.78
N LEU A 80 -1.79 9.05 16.11
CA LEU A 80 -0.99 8.68 14.95
C LEU A 80 0.03 7.55 15.22
N PRO A 81 0.77 7.52 16.33
CA PRO A 81 1.68 6.40 16.62
C PRO A 81 0.94 5.07 16.74
N ALA A 82 -0.21 5.06 17.42
CA ALA A 82 -1.02 3.86 17.57
C ALA A 82 -1.62 3.40 16.24
N LEU A 83 -2.12 4.33 15.43
CA LEU A 83 -2.68 4.04 14.10
C LEU A 83 -1.61 3.55 13.11
N SER A 84 -0.35 3.98 13.25
CA SER A 84 0.74 3.53 12.39
C SER A 84 1.04 2.04 12.52
N ILE A 85 0.76 1.44 13.68
CA ILE A 85 1.02 0.02 13.94
C ILE A 85 0.00 -0.88 13.24
N ILE A 86 -1.21 -0.40 12.93
CA ILE A 86 -2.30 -1.21 12.36
C ILE A 86 -1.89 -1.88 11.04
N PRO A 87 -1.34 -1.19 10.02
CA PRO A 87 -0.93 -1.84 8.77
C PRO A 87 0.15 -2.90 8.98
N PHE A 88 1.05 -2.69 9.94
CA PHE A 88 2.09 -3.65 10.29
C PHE A 88 1.50 -4.94 10.85
N PHE A 89 0.48 -4.88 11.72
CA PHE A 89 -0.22 -6.08 12.20
C PHE A 89 -0.91 -6.85 11.08
N PHE A 90 -1.50 -6.15 10.10
CA PHE A 90 -2.06 -6.82 8.92
C PHE A 90 -0.97 -7.46 8.05
N ALA A 91 0.20 -6.84 7.91
CA ALA A 91 1.33 -7.44 7.23
C ALA A 91 1.81 -8.74 7.93
N ILE A 92 1.94 -8.74 9.25
CA ILE A 92 2.27 -9.94 10.03
C ILE A 92 1.15 -10.98 9.93
N GLY A 93 -0.11 -10.59 10.08
CA GLY A 93 -1.26 -11.47 9.95
C GLY A 93 -1.27 -12.22 8.62
N THR A 94 -0.85 -11.56 7.53
CA THR A 94 -0.70 -12.18 6.21
C THR A 94 0.31 -13.32 6.21
N VAL A 95 1.38 -13.22 6.99
CA VAL A 95 2.41 -14.29 7.11
C VAL A 95 1.91 -15.48 7.91
N ILE A 96 1.15 -15.23 8.98
CA ILE A 96 0.67 -16.25 9.90
C ILE A 96 -0.49 -17.05 9.30
N VAL A 97 -1.36 -16.38 8.53
CA VAL A 97 -2.54 -17.01 7.95
C VAL A 97 -2.15 -17.84 6.74
N SER A 98 -2.51 -19.10 6.76
CA SER A 98 -2.30 -20.04 5.64
C SER A 98 -3.43 -19.93 4.60
N ASN A 99 -3.16 -20.46 3.41
CA ASN A 99 -4.08 -20.48 2.27
C ASN A 99 -4.38 -19.09 1.68
N TYR A 100 -5.41 -19.00 0.86
CA TYR A 100 -5.79 -17.77 0.14
C TYR A 100 -6.29 -16.63 1.03
N LEU A 101 -6.55 -16.90 2.31
CA LEU A 101 -6.94 -15.90 3.30
C LEU A 101 -5.88 -14.82 3.52
N ASN A 102 -4.60 -15.13 3.25
CA ASN A 102 -3.51 -14.16 3.32
C ASN A 102 -3.74 -12.98 2.37
N ILE A 103 -4.34 -13.20 1.18
CA ILE A 103 -4.68 -12.13 0.23
C ILE A 103 -5.76 -11.23 0.82
N ILE A 104 -6.74 -11.78 1.53
CA ILE A 104 -7.80 -11.01 2.18
C ILE A 104 -7.20 -10.10 3.26
N PHE A 105 -6.25 -10.60 4.06
CA PHE A 105 -5.55 -9.78 5.05
C PHE A 105 -4.81 -8.61 4.42
N LEU A 106 -4.15 -8.82 3.27
CA LEU A 106 -3.51 -7.75 2.51
C LEU A 106 -4.51 -6.72 2.01
N VAL A 107 -5.62 -7.17 1.42
CA VAL A 107 -6.68 -6.28 0.93
C VAL A 107 -7.22 -5.40 2.05
N ILE A 108 -7.56 -5.99 3.21
CA ILE A 108 -8.03 -5.24 4.38
C ILE A 108 -6.95 -4.25 4.84
N GLY A 109 -5.68 -4.67 4.91
CA GLY A 109 -4.56 -3.80 5.27
C GLY A 109 -4.42 -2.58 4.35
N PHE A 110 -4.52 -2.76 3.02
CA PHE A 110 -4.47 -1.67 2.06
C PHE A 110 -5.68 -0.73 2.16
N LEU A 111 -6.89 -1.25 2.40
CA LEU A 111 -8.08 -0.44 2.59
C LEU A 111 -8.00 0.39 3.89
N LEU A 112 -7.47 -0.18 4.97
CA LEU A 112 -7.22 0.56 6.21
C LEU A 112 -6.17 1.66 6.01
N CYS A 113 -5.09 1.38 5.27
CA CYS A 113 -4.14 2.42 4.88
C CYS A 113 -4.81 3.56 4.12
N GLN A 114 -5.72 3.24 3.19
CA GLN A 114 -6.44 4.28 2.45
C GLN A 114 -7.33 5.13 3.37
N ILE A 115 -8.00 4.52 4.35
CA ILE A 115 -8.80 5.26 5.34
C ILE A 115 -7.89 6.18 6.17
N LEU A 116 -6.73 5.70 6.60
CA LEU A 116 -5.76 6.52 7.31
C LEU A 116 -5.23 7.69 6.45
N ASP A 117 -4.96 7.45 5.18
CA ASP A 117 -4.55 8.49 4.23
C ASP A 117 -5.64 9.57 4.06
N GLU A 118 -6.94 9.20 4.03
CA GLU A 118 -8.05 10.16 3.97
C GLU A 118 -8.16 10.99 5.25
N ILE A 119 -7.97 10.35 6.40
CA ILE A 119 -7.95 11.06 7.69
C ILE A 119 -6.80 12.07 7.69
N LEU A 120 -5.58 11.65 7.35
CA LEU A 120 -4.41 12.53 7.31
C LEU A 120 -4.55 13.66 6.28
N TYR A 121 -5.22 13.39 5.15
CA TYR A 121 -5.55 14.42 4.17
C TYR A 121 -6.52 15.47 4.74
N SER A 122 -7.53 15.06 5.50
CA SER A 122 -8.46 16.01 6.15
C SER A 122 -7.76 16.95 7.14
N TYR A 123 -6.69 16.48 7.76
CA TYR A 123 -5.81 17.28 8.64
C TYR A 123 -4.68 18.01 7.90
N LYS A 124 -4.72 18.05 6.55
CA LYS A 124 -3.78 18.77 5.68
C LYS A 124 -2.31 18.27 5.75
N PHE A 125 -2.10 17.01 6.11
CA PHE A 125 -0.77 16.40 6.05
C PHE A 125 -0.34 16.07 4.62
N TYR A 126 -1.29 15.92 3.69
CA TYR A 126 -1.03 15.55 2.31
C TYR A 126 -1.49 16.59 1.31
N PHE A 127 -0.79 16.68 0.18
CA PHE A 127 -1.18 17.46 -0.99
C PHE A 127 -2.28 16.74 -1.80
N ASP A 128 -3.14 17.48 -2.48
CA ASP A 128 -4.24 16.97 -3.31
C ASP A 128 -3.77 15.98 -4.39
N TRP A 129 -2.60 16.21 -4.98
CA TRP A 129 -2.05 15.32 -5.99
C TRP A 129 -1.60 13.99 -5.38
N TYR A 130 -1.09 14.00 -4.14
CA TYR A 130 -0.60 12.82 -3.46
C TYR A 130 -1.76 11.90 -3.05
N ILE A 131 -2.81 12.44 -2.45
CA ILE A 131 -3.98 11.62 -2.07
C ILE A 131 -4.68 11.02 -3.30
N ARG A 132 -4.74 11.75 -4.44
CA ARG A 132 -5.26 11.18 -5.70
C ARG A 132 -4.42 10.02 -6.21
N LEU A 133 -3.09 10.14 -6.14
CA LEU A 133 -2.17 9.05 -6.48
C LEU A 133 -2.41 7.84 -5.57
N ARG A 134 -2.51 8.04 -4.26
CA ARG A 134 -2.75 6.99 -3.27
C ARG A 134 -4.07 6.25 -3.53
N ARG A 135 -5.15 6.96 -3.76
CA ARG A 135 -6.45 6.36 -4.15
C ARG A 135 -6.33 5.48 -5.38
N PHE A 136 -5.69 6.00 -6.43
CA PHE A 136 -5.47 5.25 -7.66
C PHE A 136 -4.66 3.97 -7.42
N LEU A 137 -3.52 4.06 -6.73
CA LEU A 137 -2.66 2.92 -6.44
C LEU A 137 -3.40 1.87 -5.61
N THR A 138 -4.13 2.28 -4.58
CA THR A 138 -4.90 1.36 -3.72
C THR A 138 -5.99 0.65 -4.51
N VAL A 139 -6.76 1.37 -5.34
CA VAL A 139 -7.80 0.75 -6.18
C VAL A 139 -7.20 -0.31 -7.11
N VAL A 140 -6.09 -0.01 -7.79
CA VAL A 140 -5.43 -0.96 -8.69
C VAL A 140 -4.94 -2.20 -7.93
N VAL A 141 -4.22 -2.01 -6.81
CA VAL A 141 -3.68 -3.12 -6.01
C VAL A 141 -4.80 -4.01 -5.46
N VAL A 142 -5.84 -3.41 -4.86
CA VAL A 142 -6.98 -4.16 -4.30
C VAL A 142 -7.72 -4.94 -5.38
N THR A 143 -7.94 -4.33 -6.55
CA THR A 143 -8.61 -5.01 -7.68
C THR A 143 -7.80 -6.22 -8.15
N LEU A 144 -6.48 -6.08 -8.32
CA LEU A 144 -5.60 -7.18 -8.71
C LEU A 144 -5.58 -8.29 -7.64
N MET A 145 -5.49 -7.94 -6.37
CA MET A 145 -5.50 -8.90 -5.27
C MET A 145 -6.82 -9.68 -5.18
N ILE A 146 -7.96 -9.01 -5.33
CA ILE A 146 -9.27 -9.67 -5.38
C ILE A 146 -9.36 -10.61 -6.57
N TYR A 147 -8.87 -10.19 -7.75
CA TYR A 147 -8.82 -11.05 -8.93
C TYR A 147 -8.00 -12.33 -8.66
N TYR A 148 -6.83 -12.22 -8.04
CA TYR A 148 -5.99 -13.38 -7.70
C TYR A 148 -6.67 -14.29 -6.67
N TYR A 149 -7.34 -13.70 -5.66
CA TYR A 149 -8.10 -14.48 -4.69
C TYR A 149 -9.18 -15.34 -5.34
N ILE A 150 -10.00 -14.74 -6.22
CA ILE A 150 -11.08 -15.46 -6.93
C ILE A 150 -10.49 -16.56 -7.83
N HIS A 151 -9.38 -16.27 -8.51
CA HIS A 151 -8.76 -17.25 -9.41
C HIS A 151 -8.19 -18.44 -8.63
N LEU A 152 -7.53 -18.22 -7.50
CA LEU A 152 -6.96 -19.28 -6.67
C LEU A 152 -8.02 -20.08 -5.90
N SER A 153 -9.15 -19.46 -5.54
CA SER A 153 -10.23 -20.14 -4.83
C SER A 153 -11.05 -21.09 -5.74
N ASN A 154 -10.94 -20.94 -7.06
CA ASN A 154 -11.64 -21.76 -8.05
C ASN A 154 -10.77 -22.89 -8.63
N VAL A 155 -9.54 -23.04 -8.19
CA VAL A 155 -8.59 -24.12 -8.54
C VAL A 155 -8.50 -25.11 -7.40
#